data_3f15aafcd5f65340a4b6b2a78999e319
#
_entry.id   3f15aafcd5f65340a4b6b2a78999e319
#
_cell.length_a   1.000
_cell.length_b   1.000
_cell.length_c   1.000
_cell.angle_alpha   90.00
_cell.angle_beta   90.00
_cell.angle_gamma   90.00
#
_symmetry.space_group_name_H-M   'P 1'
#
loop_
_entity.id
_entity.type
_entity.pdbx_description
1 polymer ?
#
loop_
_entity_poly.entity_id
_entity_poly.type
_entity_poly.pdbx_seq_one_letter_code
_entity_poly.pdbx_strand_id
1 'polypeptide(L)'
;GTAHAFAHIGHPSIKGKSFSFIPGPRTGAMSSKLYGQTCYGWDLSKQQAPNKIDLDLIIEMYQAFPVKDSFFIEPKSKLATDYFFNKLAGNAVLMEQLKSGQSATTIRTSWQPGLTAFKQMRKKYLLYTDFE
;
A
#
# COMPACT_ATOMS: atom_id res chain seq x y z
N GLY A 1 3.79 -12.78 -9.55
CA GLY A 1 3.47 -13.22 -10.89
C GLY A 1 4.19 -12.47 -12.02
N THR A 2 5.18 -11.58 -11.72
CA THR A 2 6.02 -10.88 -12.72
C THR A 2 7.50 -11.16 -12.45
N ALA A 3 8.38 -10.81 -13.41
CA ALA A 3 9.84 -10.90 -13.22
C ALA A 3 10.37 -9.91 -12.18
N HIS A 4 9.62 -8.83 -11.91
CA HIS A 4 9.96 -7.78 -10.95
C HIS A 4 9.01 -7.84 -9.77
N ALA A 5 9.29 -8.77 -8.83
CA ALA A 5 8.50 -8.95 -7.62
C ALA A 5 8.43 -7.64 -6.82
N PHE A 6 7.23 -7.26 -6.39
CA PHE A 6 6.92 -6.02 -5.65
C PHE A 6 7.16 -4.70 -6.39
N ALA A 7 7.69 -4.72 -7.62
CA ALA A 7 7.95 -3.50 -8.39
C ALA A 7 6.90 -3.21 -9.47
N HIS A 8 6.03 -4.16 -9.78
CA HIS A 8 4.89 -3.94 -10.69
C HIS A 8 3.60 -3.90 -9.90
N ILE A 9 2.88 -2.80 -10.00
CA ILE A 9 1.61 -2.58 -9.31
C ILE A 9 0.54 -2.24 -10.34
N GLY A 10 -0.59 -2.94 -10.31
CA GLY A 10 -1.67 -2.67 -11.26
C GLY A 10 -2.87 -3.59 -11.10
N HIS A 11 -3.92 -3.26 -11.84
CA HIS A 11 -5.18 -4.02 -11.86
C HIS A 11 -5.84 -3.92 -13.24
N PRO A 12 -6.61 -4.93 -13.69
CA PRO A 12 -7.32 -4.88 -14.98
C PRO A 12 -8.33 -3.75 -15.10
N SER A 13 -8.90 -3.30 -13.97
CA SER A 13 -9.89 -2.21 -13.94
C SER A 13 -9.28 -0.82 -14.07
N ILE A 14 -7.97 -0.66 -13.88
CA ILE A 14 -7.32 0.65 -14.01
C ILE A 14 -7.27 1.02 -15.50
N LYS A 15 -7.61 2.27 -15.81
CA LYS A 15 -7.60 2.82 -17.17
C LYS A 15 -6.58 3.97 -17.29
N GLY A 16 -6.16 4.27 -18.52
CA GLY A 16 -5.33 5.45 -18.82
C GLY A 16 -3.88 5.38 -18.36
N LYS A 17 -3.38 4.21 -17.96
CA LYS A 17 -1.96 3.97 -17.70
C LYS A 17 -1.30 3.34 -18.93
N SER A 18 -0.14 3.85 -19.32
CA SER A 18 0.63 3.33 -20.46
C SER A 18 1.37 2.03 -20.13
N PHE A 19 1.75 1.84 -18.87
CA PHE A 19 2.39 0.62 -18.42
C PHE A 19 1.38 -0.50 -18.19
N SER A 20 1.67 -1.69 -18.71
CA SER A 20 0.86 -2.88 -18.51
C SER A 20 1.73 -4.11 -18.33
N PHE A 21 1.18 -5.11 -17.65
CA PHE A 21 1.82 -6.41 -17.44
C PHE A 21 0.76 -7.50 -17.27
N ILE A 22 1.17 -8.75 -17.48
CA ILE A 22 0.31 -9.93 -17.28
C ILE A 22 0.96 -10.81 -16.22
N PRO A 23 0.32 -11.00 -15.04
CA PRO A 23 0.81 -11.95 -14.05
C PRO A 23 0.81 -13.37 -14.61
N GLY A 24 1.94 -14.05 -14.51
CA GLY A 24 2.13 -15.43 -14.95
C GLY A 24 2.78 -16.30 -13.86
N PRO A 25 2.96 -17.61 -14.11
CA PRO A 25 3.56 -18.51 -13.14
C PRO A 25 5.04 -18.17 -12.96
N ARG A 26 5.49 -18.15 -11.71
CA ARG A 26 6.88 -17.95 -11.31
C ARG A 26 7.20 -18.85 -10.13
N THR A 27 8.47 -19.23 -9.98
CA THR A 27 8.91 -19.96 -8.79
C THR A 27 8.48 -19.21 -7.53
N GLY A 28 7.78 -19.88 -6.63
CA GLY A 28 7.20 -19.28 -5.41
C GLY A 28 5.86 -18.53 -5.61
N ALA A 29 5.36 -18.40 -6.87
CA ALA A 29 4.09 -17.71 -7.17
C ALA A 29 3.40 -18.36 -8.39
N MET A 30 3.13 -19.66 -8.32
CA MET A 30 2.56 -20.44 -9.43
C MET A 30 1.12 -20.05 -9.74
N SER A 31 0.35 -19.59 -8.75
CA SER A 31 -1.05 -19.18 -8.88
C SER A 31 -1.24 -17.79 -8.26
N SER A 32 -0.80 -16.76 -8.96
CA SER A 32 -1.03 -15.38 -8.49
C SER A 32 -2.48 -14.95 -8.75
N LYS A 33 -3.00 -14.05 -7.89
CA LYS A 33 -4.23 -13.33 -8.20
C LYS A 33 -4.06 -12.62 -9.55
N LEU A 34 -5.14 -12.48 -10.32
CA LEU A 34 -5.13 -11.85 -11.64
C LEU A 34 -4.26 -12.58 -12.69
N TYR A 35 -3.94 -13.87 -12.47
CA TYR A 35 -3.21 -14.70 -13.42
C TYR A 35 -3.81 -14.60 -14.83
N GLY A 36 -2.96 -14.34 -15.83
CA GLY A 36 -3.36 -14.28 -17.24
C GLY A 36 -4.16 -13.04 -17.64
N GLN A 37 -4.45 -12.12 -16.71
CA GLN A 37 -5.17 -10.89 -17.00
C GLN A 37 -4.20 -9.73 -17.26
N THR A 38 -4.49 -8.89 -18.27
CA THR A 38 -3.73 -7.68 -18.49
C THR A 38 -4.05 -6.66 -17.39
N CYS A 39 -3.03 -6.34 -16.60
CA CYS A 39 -3.10 -5.33 -15.56
C CYS A 39 -2.45 -4.04 -16.05
N TYR A 40 -3.07 -2.89 -15.78
CA TYR A 40 -2.53 -1.56 -16.06
C TYR A 40 -2.14 -0.88 -14.77
N GLY A 41 -1.05 -0.11 -14.78
CA GLY A 41 -0.59 0.51 -13.54
C GLY A 41 0.79 1.15 -13.61
N TRP A 42 1.68 0.79 -12.69
CA TRP A 42 2.97 1.43 -12.47
C TRP A 42 4.11 0.43 -12.49
N ASP A 43 5.20 0.80 -13.14
CA ASP A 43 6.50 0.11 -13.06
C ASP A 43 7.42 0.89 -12.12
N LEU A 44 7.71 0.32 -10.97
CA LEU A 44 8.61 0.88 -9.96
C LEU A 44 10.01 0.28 -10.04
N SER A 45 10.28 -0.62 -11.01
CA SER A 45 11.53 -1.39 -11.06
C SER A 45 12.79 -0.54 -11.22
N LYS A 46 12.64 0.67 -11.76
CA LYS A 46 13.74 1.65 -11.97
C LYS A 46 13.66 2.83 -11.00
N GLN A 47 12.69 2.86 -10.09
CA GLN A 47 12.57 3.94 -9.13
C GLN A 47 13.43 3.65 -7.90
N GLN A 48 14.10 4.68 -7.41
CA GLN A 48 14.80 4.59 -6.13
C GLN A 48 13.76 4.51 -5.01
N ALA A 49 13.89 3.50 -4.14
CA ALA A 49 13.00 3.36 -2.99
C ALA A 49 13.13 4.61 -2.08
N PRO A 50 12.02 5.25 -1.70
CA PRO A 50 12.08 6.35 -0.74
C PRO A 50 12.50 5.83 0.64
N ASN A 51 13.13 6.68 1.44
CA ASN A 51 13.49 6.39 2.83
C ASN A 51 12.29 6.49 3.81
N LYS A 52 11.09 6.53 3.30
CA LYS A 52 9.83 6.68 4.05
C LYS A 52 8.71 5.91 3.36
N ILE A 53 7.63 5.62 4.08
CA ILE A 53 6.41 5.04 3.49
C ILE A 53 5.86 6.02 2.44
N ASP A 54 5.74 5.55 1.20
CA ASP A 54 5.19 6.34 0.10
C ASP A 54 3.65 6.26 0.13
N LEU A 55 3.03 7.33 0.64
CA LEU A 55 1.57 7.46 0.65
C LEU A 55 1.03 8.02 -0.67
N ASP A 56 1.85 8.74 -1.43
CA ASP A 56 1.41 9.35 -2.68
C ASP A 56 1.05 8.28 -3.70
N LEU A 57 1.84 7.20 -3.76
CA LEU A 57 1.58 6.07 -4.63
C LEU A 57 0.23 5.39 -4.31
N ILE A 58 -0.07 5.09 -3.05
CA ILE A 58 -1.34 4.44 -2.70
C ILE A 58 -2.54 5.37 -2.90
N ILE A 59 -2.36 6.67 -2.67
CA ILE A 59 -3.39 7.68 -2.95
C ILE A 59 -3.67 7.70 -4.46
N GLU A 60 -2.64 7.75 -5.30
CA GLU A 60 -2.79 7.72 -6.76
C GLU A 60 -3.48 6.44 -7.23
N MET A 61 -3.09 5.28 -6.69
CA MET A 61 -3.74 4.00 -6.99
C MET A 61 -5.22 4.01 -6.63
N TYR A 62 -5.56 4.50 -5.43
CA TYR A 62 -6.94 4.64 -4.99
C TYR A 62 -7.72 5.58 -5.91
N GLN A 63 -7.14 6.72 -6.30
CA GLN A 63 -7.76 7.67 -7.22
C GLN A 63 -7.97 7.10 -8.63
N ALA A 64 -7.01 6.32 -9.14
CA ALA A 64 -7.09 5.69 -10.45
C ALA A 64 -8.07 4.51 -10.51
N PHE A 65 -8.44 3.92 -9.36
CA PHE A 65 -9.34 2.78 -9.32
C PHE A 65 -10.80 3.20 -9.58
N PRO A 66 -11.50 2.62 -10.58
CA PRO A 66 -12.79 3.14 -11.02
C PRO A 66 -13.93 2.93 -10.02
N VAL A 67 -13.91 1.83 -9.26
CA VAL A 67 -14.94 1.49 -8.28
C VAL A 67 -14.32 1.55 -6.88
N LYS A 68 -14.45 2.71 -6.22
CA LYS A 68 -13.78 3.01 -4.95
C LYS A 68 -14.09 1.98 -3.85
N ASP A 69 -15.34 1.53 -3.77
CA ASP A 69 -15.78 0.57 -2.75
C ASP A 69 -15.12 -0.81 -2.89
N SER A 70 -14.66 -1.16 -4.08
CA SER A 70 -13.98 -2.44 -4.33
C SER A 70 -12.45 -2.36 -4.31
N PHE A 71 -11.87 -1.18 -4.06
CA PHE A 71 -10.42 -1.02 -3.93
C PHE A 71 -9.87 -1.79 -2.72
N PHE A 72 -10.53 -1.68 -1.59
CA PHE A 72 -10.23 -2.46 -0.40
C PHE A 72 -11.11 -3.72 -0.38
N ILE A 73 -10.47 -4.89 -0.39
CA ILE A 73 -11.20 -6.17 -0.40
C ILE A 73 -11.98 -6.32 0.90
N GLU A 74 -13.32 -6.31 0.79
CA GLU A 74 -14.20 -6.44 1.94
C GLU A 74 -14.11 -7.84 2.54
N PRO A 75 -13.90 -7.98 3.85
CA PRO A 75 -13.92 -9.28 4.52
C PRO A 75 -15.36 -9.80 4.67
N LYS A 76 -15.52 -11.12 4.76
CA LYS A 76 -16.85 -11.76 4.97
C LYS A 76 -17.56 -11.27 6.24
N SER A 77 -16.80 -10.94 7.27
CA SER A 77 -17.33 -10.41 8.55
C SER A 77 -17.83 -8.97 8.46
N LYS A 78 -17.42 -8.22 7.45
CA LYS A 78 -17.64 -6.77 7.28
C LYS A 78 -17.09 -5.90 8.43
N LEU A 79 -16.31 -6.47 9.33
CA LEU A 79 -15.69 -5.74 10.44
C LEU A 79 -14.46 -4.98 9.95
N ALA A 80 -14.28 -3.74 10.40
CA ALA A 80 -13.12 -2.91 10.05
C ALA A 80 -11.78 -3.58 10.40
N THR A 81 -11.74 -4.28 11.53
CA THR A 81 -10.55 -5.03 12.00
C THR A 81 -10.14 -6.18 11.09
N ASP A 82 -11.06 -6.69 10.28
CA ASP A 82 -10.83 -7.86 9.45
C ASP A 82 -10.39 -7.53 8.03
N TYR A 83 -10.44 -6.24 7.62
CA TYR A 83 -9.82 -5.84 6.36
C TYR A 83 -8.33 -6.15 6.36
N PHE A 84 -7.87 -6.88 5.35
CA PHE A 84 -6.46 -7.25 5.24
C PHE A 84 -5.54 -6.01 5.19
N PHE A 85 -5.99 -4.95 4.52
CA PHE A 85 -5.30 -3.67 4.51
C PHE A 85 -5.10 -3.10 5.92
N ASN A 86 -6.13 -3.11 6.75
CA ASN A 86 -6.05 -2.61 8.13
C ASN A 86 -5.14 -3.46 9.02
N LYS A 87 -5.10 -4.79 8.79
CA LYS A 87 -4.14 -5.69 9.46
C LYS A 87 -2.69 -5.35 9.10
N LEU A 88 -2.43 -5.04 7.83
CA LEU A 88 -1.09 -4.60 7.37
C LEU A 88 -0.73 -3.21 7.90
N ALA A 89 -1.68 -2.27 7.93
CA ALA A 89 -1.46 -0.92 8.45
C ALA A 89 -1.39 -0.85 9.98
N GLY A 90 -1.83 -1.91 10.68
CA GLY A 90 -1.89 -1.97 12.13
C GLY A 90 -3.09 -1.23 12.76
N ASN A 91 -3.93 -0.58 11.95
CA ASN A 91 -5.14 0.12 12.39
C ASN A 91 -6.08 0.39 11.20
N ALA A 92 -7.31 0.82 11.49
CA ALA A 92 -8.31 1.15 10.47
C ALA A 92 -8.27 2.62 10.00
N VAL A 93 -7.52 3.48 10.68
CA VAL A 93 -7.54 4.93 10.44
C VAL A 93 -7.02 5.30 9.06
N LEU A 94 -5.93 4.66 8.60
CA LEU A 94 -5.34 4.94 7.29
C LEU A 94 -6.32 4.66 6.16
N MET A 95 -7.10 3.59 6.22
CA MET A 95 -8.11 3.27 5.21
C MET A 95 -9.17 4.37 5.11
N GLU A 96 -9.67 4.85 6.24
CA GLU A 96 -10.66 5.92 6.28
C GLU A 96 -10.08 7.26 5.79
N GLN A 97 -8.82 7.56 6.12
CA GLN A 97 -8.13 8.74 5.60
C GLN A 97 -7.98 8.71 4.07
N LEU A 98 -7.64 7.55 3.51
CA LEU A 98 -7.59 7.36 2.05
C LEU A 98 -8.96 7.52 1.41
N LYS A 99 -10.02 6.90 1.98
CA LYS A 99 -11.40 7.01 1.49
C LYS A 99 -11.92 8.45 1.53
N SER A 100 -11.56 9.21 2.57
CA SER A 100 -11.93 10.62 2.70
C SER A 100 -11.09 11.58 1.85
N GLY A 101 -10.14 11.07 1.07
CA GLY A 101 -9.35 11.87 0.13
C GLY A 101 -8.29 12.76 0.82
N GLN A 102 -7.83 12.41 2.02
CA GLN A 102 -6.79 13.17 2.70
C GLN A 102 -5.46 13.10 1.93
N SER A 103 -4.71 14.20 1.97
CA SER A 103 -3.38 14.26 1.36
C SER A 103 -2.35 13.46 2.17
N ALA A 104 -1.28 13.03 1.51
CA ALA A 104 -0.15 12.36 2.17
C ALA A 104 0.42 13.19 3.32
N THR A 105 0.49 14.52 3.15
CA THR A 105 0.94 15.45 4.20
C THR A 105 0.01 15.43 5.40
N THR A 106 -1.30 15.54 5.20
CA THR A 106 -2.30 15.50 6.27
C THR A 106 -2.22 14.19 7.05
N ILE A 107 -2.15 13.06 6.33
CA ILE A 107 -2.04 11.73 6.95
C ILE A 107 -0.75 11.63 7.78
N ARG A 108 0.42 12.05 7.24
CA ARG A 108 1.69 12.02 7.98
C ARG A 108 1.66 12.91 9.21
N THR A 109 1.05 14.09 9.12
CA THR A 109 0.91 15.00 10.26
C THR A 109 0.10 14.36 11.40
N SER A 110 -0.95 13.59 11.07
CA SER A 110 -1.75 12.91 12.09
C SER A 110 -0.98 11.82 12.85
N TRP A 111 0.12 11.31 12.31
CA TRP A 111 0.96 10.30 12.98
C TRP A 111 1.95 10.90 13.99
N GLN A 112 2.27 12.21 13.89
CA GLN A 112 3.36 12.82 14.65
C GLN A 112 3.23 12.69 16.16
N PRO A 113 2.06 12.89 16.80
CA PRO A 113 1.95 12.72 18.25
C PRO A 113 2.30 11.30 18.70
N GLY A 114 1.78 10.28 17.99
CA GLY A 114 2.05 8.88 18.29
C GLY A 114 3.53 8.50 18.07
N LEU A 115 4.12 8.97 16.96
CA LEU A 115 5.53 8.75 16.66
C LEU A 115 6.44 9.38 17.72
N THR A 116 6.16 10.62 18.16
CA THR A 116 6.92 11.29 19.20
C THR A 116 6.86 10.53 20.52
N ALA A 117 5.66 10.12 20.93
CA ALA A 117 5.49 9.32 22.15
C ALA A 117 6.25 7.99 22.08
N PHE A 118 6.14 7.29 20.92
CA PHE A 118 6.85 6.04 20.70
C PHE A 118 8.36 6.21 20.74
N LYS A 119 8.91 7.24 20.09
CA LYS A 119 10.35 7.54 20.10
C LYS A 119 10.88 7.77 21.51
N GLN A 120 10.13 8.50 22.34
CA GLN A 120 10.50 8.69 23.76
C GLN A 120 10.46 7.37 24.55
N MET A 121 9.42 6.57 24.34
CA MET A 121 9.28 5.29 25.02
C MET A 121 10.39 4.32 24.64
N ARG A 122 10.70 4.16 23.33
CA ARG A 122 11.67 3.19 22.84
C ARG A 122 13.10 3.44 23.31
N LYS A 123 13.49 4.69 23.59
CA LYS A 123 14.87 5.06 24.00
C LYS A 123 15.41 4.21 25.16
N LYS A 124 14.58 3.87 26.12
CA LYS A 124 14.98 3.05 27.28
C LYS A 124 15.13 1.56 27.00
N TYR A 125 14.75 1.12 25.80
CA TYR A 125 14.86 -0.28 25.38
C TYR A 125 15.93 -0.50 24.30
N LEU A 126 16.55 0.58 23.78
CA LEU A 126 17.57 0.46 22.76
C LEU A 126 18.87 -0.05 23.40
N LEU A 127 19.47 -1.06 22.75
CA LEU A 127 20.78 -1.63 23.13
C LEU A 127 21.95 -0.91 22.45
N TYR A 128 21.68 0.04 21.57
CA TYR A 128 22.64 0.81 20.77
C TYR A 128 22.18 2.27 20.65
N THR A 129 23.09 3.14 20.24
CA THR A 129 22.78 4.57 20.07
C THR A 129 21.71 4.75 19.01
N ASP A 130 20.69 5.57 19.31
CA ASP A 130 19.66 5.96 18.35
C ASP A 130 20.28 6.78 17.22
N PHE A 131 19.81 6.59 16.00
CA PHE A 131 20.30 7.29 14.81
C PHE A 131 19.43 8.50 14.43
N GLU A 132 18.52 8.93 15.32
CA GLU A 132 17.66 10.11 15.16
C GLU A 132 18.17 11.31 15.97
#